data_dfa820004a2acf6c19dc2d1ad74ba7a4
#
_entry.id   dfa820004a2acf6c19dc2d1ad74ba7a4
#
_cell.length_a   1.000
_cell.length_b   1.000
_cell.length_c   1.000
_cell.angle_alpha   90.00
_cell.angle_beta   90.00
_cell.angle_gamma   90.00
#
_symmetry.space_group_name_H-M   'P 1'
#
loop_
_entity.id
_entity.type
_entity.pdbx_description
1 polymer ?
#
loop_
_entity_poly.entity_id
_entity_poly.type
_entity_poly.pdbx_seq_one_letter_code
_entity_poly.pdbx_strand_id
1 'polypeptide(L)'
;VVPVRHDGLIEALNTLDVPQVSLPWVMFGRNGHKTTPAGGVLANHLLRARDLRENSAPGTYNTKAIVDPCRVTAVHVHRMRTDNNLRTWNDTGESYIALNAPRPSKQSNAVLQLNHYYARSDADLQTKLAKGGSFTTRLPHRPDVVMRRVAAIEADTIEDRTALDFIARVNHRTGRNFFAKPETK
;
A
#
# COMPACT_ATOMS: atom_id res chain seq x y z
N VAL A 1 0.80 -6.44 -0.65
CA VAL A 1 0.39 -6.62 0.76
C VAL A 1 1.40 -7.51 1.47
N VAL A 2 1.75 -7.14 2.67
CA VAL A 2 2.75 -7.84 3.50
C VAL A 2 2.07 -8.30 4.79
N PRO A 3 2.07 -9.61 5.09
CA PRO A 3 1.69 -10.10 6.42
C PRO A 3 2.72 -9.65 7.46
N VAL A 4 2.26 -8.97 8.51
CA VAL A 4 3.14 -8.43 9.56
C VAL A 4 3.54 -9.52 10.55
N ARG A 5 2.56 -10.33 10.97
CA ARG A 5 2.71 -11.35 12.03
C ARG A 5 2.54 -12.78 11.57
N HIS A 6 2.02 -13.01 10.37
CA HIS A 6 1.77 -14.34 9.80
C HIS A 6 2.83 -14.72 8.78
N ASP A 7 2.99 -16.02 8.57
CA ASP A 7 3.92 -16.56 7.59
C ASP A 7 3.40 -16.52 6.16
N GLY A 8 2.11 -16.21 5.97
CA GLY A 8 1.49 -16.06 4.67
C GLY A 8 0.23 -15.22 4.67
N LEU A 9 -0.12 -14.69 3.49
CA LEU A 9 -1.33 -13.89 3.30
C LEU A 9 -2.60 -14.72 3.52
N ILE A 10 -2.62 -15.96 3.04
CA ILE A 10 -3.77 -16.87 3.19
C ILE A 10 -4.03 -17.15 4.67
N GLU A 11 -2.99 -17.43 5.44
CA GLU A 11 -3.10 -17.65 6.88
C GLU A 11 -3.70 -16.42 7.57
N ALA A 12 -3.16 -15.22 7.29
CA ALA A 12 -3.67 -13.98 7.86
C ALA A 12 -5.15 -13.71 7.49
N LEU A 13 -5.57 -14.02 6.26
CA LEU A 13 -6.96 -13.85 5.81
C LEU A 13 -7.91 -14.88 6.41
N ASN A 14 -7.48 -16.13 6.55
CA ASN A 14 -8.30 -17.20 7.12
C ASN A 14 -8.66 -16.93 8.61
N THR A 15 -7.83 -16.19 9.33
CA THR A 15 -8.14 -15.79 10.72
C THR A 15 -9.28 -14.77 10.82
N LEU A 16 -9.57 -14.05 9.73
CA LEU A 16 -10.58 -12.98 9.72
C LEU A 16 -11.96 -13.46 9.32
N ASP A 17 -12.04 -14.44 8.40
CA ASP A 17 -13.29 -15.01 7.86
C ASP A 17 -14.36 -13.96 7.51
N VAL A 18 -13.96 -12.92 6.78
CA VAL A 18 -14.81 -11.78 6.42
C VAL A 18 -14.85 -11.57 4.90
N PRO A 19 -15.96 -11.03 4.35
CA PRO A 19 -16.11 -10.87 2.90
C PRO A 19 -15.15 -9.85 2.29
N GLN A 20 -14.67 -8.87 3.06
CA GLN A 20 -13.63 -7.94 2.60
C GLN A 20 -12.87 -7.33 3.76
N VAL A 21 -11.57 -7.09 3.53
CA VAL A 21 -10.68 -6.38 4.43
C VAL A 21 -10.21 -5.10 3.76
N SER A 22 -10.39 -3.96 4.42
CA SER A 22 -9.91 -2.67 3.93
C SER A 22 -8.57 -2.33 4.57
N LEU A 23 -7.55 -2.11 3.75
CA LEU A 23 -6.19 -1.82 4.18
C LEU A 23 -5.81 -0.38 3.81
N PRO A 24 -5.31 0.42 4.75
CA PRO A 24 -4.79 1.75 4.47
C PRO A 24 -3.47 1.66 3.70
N TRP A 25 -3.21 2.68 2.88
CA TRP A 25 -1.91 2.83 2.26
C TRP A 25 -0.85 3.19 3.30
N VAL A 26 0.23 2.43 3.33
CA VAL A 26 1.48 2.79 4.00
C VAL A 26 2.39 3.42 2.96
N MET A 27 2.59 4.73 3.05
CA MET A 27 3.17 5.54 1.99
C MET A 27 4.68 5.62 2.11
N PHE A 28 5.41 5.13 1.10
CA PHE A 28 6.85 5.23 0.96
C PHE A 28 7.20 6.33 -0.03
N GLY A 29 8.17 7.18 0.32
CA GLY A 29 8.70 8.27 -0.48
C GLY A 29 9.90 7.86 -1.33
N ARG A 30 10.62 8.86 -1.84
CA ARG A 30 11.79 8.69 -2.72
C ARG A 30 13.03 8.18 -1.97
N ASN A 31 13.08 8.32 -0.65
CA ASN A 31 14.23 7.95 0.19
C ASN A 31 15.56 8.59 -0.25
N GLY A 32 15.50 9.81 -0.81
CA GLY A 32 16.69 10.55 -1.29
C GLY A 32 17.23 10.10 -2.65
N HIS A 33 16.60 9.14 -3.32
CA HIS A 33 17.07 8.63 -4.61
C HIS A 33 16.85 9.63 -5.75
N LYS A 34 17.93 10.03 -6.43
CA LYS A 34 17.89 10.86 -7.66
C LYS A 34 17.46 10.05 -8.88
N THR A 35 18.00 8.86 -9.01
CA THR A 35 17.71 7.89 -10.08
C THR A 35 17.22 6.59 -9.47
N THR A 36 16.63 5.72 -10.28
CA THR A 36 16.19 4.39 -9.84
C THR A 36 17.39 3.58 -9.33
N PRO A 37 17.43 3.20 -8.04
CA PRO A 37 18.54 2.43 -7.50
C PRO A 37 18.53 0.98 -8.02
N ALA A 38 19.71 0.37 -8.06
CA ALA A 38 19.81 -1.07 -8.32
C ALA A 38 19.22 -1.89 -7.16
N GLY A 39 18.77 -3.11 -7.41
CA GLY A 39 18.30 -4.04 -6.37
C GLY A 39 16.80 -3.99 -6.05
N GLY A 40 16.04 -3.17 -6.77
CA GLY A 40 14.57 -3.15 -6.66
C GLY A 40 14.03 -2.30 -5.52
N VAL A 41 12.71 -2.12 -5.52
CA VAL A 41 12.01 -1.15 -4.66
C VAL A 41 12.05 -1.54 -3.18
N LEU A 42 11.83 -2.83 -2.87
CA LEU A 42 11.72 -3.28 -1.47
C LEU A 42 13.03 -3.13 -0.69
N ALA A 43 14.18 -3.28 -1.36
CA ALA A 43 15.50 -3.16 -0.73
C ALA A 43 15.94 -1.69 -0.53
N ASN A 44 15.43 -0.79 -1.35
CA ASN A 44 15.93 0.59 -1.42
C ASN A 44 14.98 1.63 -0.83
N HIS A 45 13.72 1.31 -0.59
CA HIS A 45 12.73 2.26 -0.08
C HIS A 45 12.22 1.80 1.28
N LEU A 46 12.97 2.13 2.31
CA LEU A 46 12.70 1.73 3.69
C LEU A 46 12.10 2.87 4.52
N LEU A 47 12.18 4.13 4.06
CA LEU A 47 11.59 5.25 4.76
C LEU A 47 10.15 5.47 4.28
N ARG A 48 9.22 5.34 5.20
CA ARG A 48 7.82 5.64 4.99
C ARG A 48 7.33 6.80 5.86
N ALA A 49 6.24 7.42 5.47
CA ALA A 49 5.55 8.37 6.34
C ALA A 49 5.20 7.71 7.68
N ARG A 50 5.44 8.42 8.79
CA ARG A 50 5.12 7.92 10.14
C ARG A 50 3.63 7.70 10.29
N ASP A 51 2.84 8.73 10.03
CA ASP A 51 1.39 8.65 10.01
C ASP A 51 0.82 9.71 9.04
N LEU A 52 -0.10 9.28 8.19
CA LEU A 52 -0.81 10.16 7.26
C LEU A 52 -2.33 10.17 7.52
N ARG A 53 -2.77 9.68 8.68
CA ARG A 53 -4.20 9.60 9.00
C ARG A 53 -4.81 10.97 9.33
N GLU A 54 -4.02 11.84 9.93
CA GLU A 54 -4.44 13.19 10.32
C GLU A 54 -3.63 14.25 9.57
N ASN A 55 -4.29 15.34 9.18
CA ASN A 55 -3.68 16.52 8.55
C ASN A 55 -2.84 16.28 7.29
N SER A 56 -3.04 15.17 6.60
CA SER A 56 -2.28 14.86 5.40
C SER A 56 -2.85 15.56 4.16
N ALA A 57 -1.98 15.80 3.17
CA ALA A 57 -2.40 16.35 1.89
C ALA A 57 -3.44 15.44 1.21
N PRO A 58 -4.46 16.00 0.54
CA PRO A 58 -5.49 15.20 -0.12
C PRO A 58 -4.91 14.10 -1.02
N GLY A 59 -5.35 12.86 -0.83
CA GLY A 59 -4.92 11.69 -1.61
C GLY A 59 -3.63 11.04 -1.15
N THR A 60 -3.05 11.44 -0.01
CA THR A 60 -1.97 10.70 0.64
C THR A 60 -2.50 9.57 1.52
N TYR A 61 -3.72 9.69 1.99
CA TYR A 61 -4.40 8.65 2.76
C TYR A 61 -5.55 8.05 1.94
N ASN A 62 -5.48 6.77 1.68
CA ASN A 62 -6.54 6.01 1.01
C ASN A 62 -6.45 4.54 1.39
N THR A 63 -7.40 3.73 0.90
CA THR A 63 -7.47 2.30 1.19
C THR A 63 -7.54 1.48 -0.09
N LYS A 64 -7.23 0.19 0.02
CA LYS A 64 -7.60 -0.84 -0.93
C LYS A 64 -8.25 -1.99 -0.19
N ALA A 65 -9.12 -2.73 -0.88
CA ALA A 65 -9.77 -3.90 -0.31
C ALA A 65 -9.13 -5.19 -0.85
N ILE A 66 -8.99 -6.17 0.05
CA ILE A 66 -8.91 -7.58 -0.30
C ILE A 66 -10.33 -8.11 -0.11
N VAL A 67 -10.84 -8.86 -1.07
CA VAL A 67 -12.25 -9.28 -1.09
C VAL A 67 -12.37 -10.74 -1.50
N ASP A 68 -13.33 -11.44 -0.91
CA ASP A 68 -13.80 -12.72 -1.43
C ASP A 68 -14.61 -12.47 -2.72
N PRO A 69 -14.12 -12.89 -3.90
CA PRO A 69 -14.77 -12.61 -5.17
C PRO A 69 -16.17 -13.24 -5.28
N CYS A 70 -16.42 -14.35 -4.57
CA CYS A 70 -17.72 -15.03 -4.57
C CYS A 70 -18.82 -14.23 -3.86
N ARG A 71 -18.43 -13.24 -3.03
CA ARG A 71 -19.34 -12.42 -2.24
C ARG A 71 -19.52 -11.00 -2.78
N VAL A 72 -18.86 -10.66 -3.91
CA VAL A 72 -18.93 -9.31 -4.51
C VAL A 72 -20.22 -9.13 -5.27
N THR A 73 -20.96 -8.06 -4.97
CA THR A 73 -22.19 -7.64 -5.67
C THR A 73 -21.97 -6.38 -6.52
N ALA A 74 -20.96 -5.54 -6.23
CA ALA A 74 -20.57 -4.41 -7.07
C ALA A 74 -19.11 -4.01 -6.82
N VAL A 75 -18.43 -3.55 -7.88
CA VAL A 75 -17.01 -3.17 -7.87
C VAL A 75 -16.84 -1.66 -7.89
N HIS A 76 -16.00 -1.14 -7.00
CA HIS A 76 -15.55 0.24 -6.95
C HIS A 76 -14.02 0.32 -6.81
N VAL A 77 -13.43 1.47 -7.11
CA VAL A 77 -11.95 1.62 -7.19
C VAL A 77 -11.23 1.28 -5.88
N HIS A 78 -11.82 1.60 -4.73
CA HIS A 78 -11.16 1.46 -3.43
C HIS A 78 -11.94 0.57 -2.45
N ARG A 79 -13.11 0.12 -2.83
CA ARG A 79 -13.98 -0.74 -2.02
C ARG A 79 -14.87 -1.58 -2.91
N MET A 80 -15.39 -2.66 -2.35
CA MET A 80 -16.40 -3.47 -3.01
C MET A 80 -17.70 -3.41 -2.22
N ARG A 81 -18.82 -3.61 -2.89
CA ARG A 81 -20.05 -3.99 -2.25
C ARG A 81 -20.10 -5.51 -2.22
N THR A 82 -20.39 -6.07 -1.07
CA THR A 82 -20.54 -7.52 -0.89
C THR A 82 -21.98 -7.86 -0.50
N ASP A 83 -22.28 -9.13 -0.25
CA ASP A 83 -23.53 -9.59 0.34
C ASP A 83 -23.83 -8.91 1.70
N ASN A 84 -22.82 -8.39 2.40
CA ASN A 84 -22.94 -7.55 3.58
C ASN A 84 -23.06 -6.03 3.24
N ASN A 85 -23.44 -5.71 2.02
CA ASN A 85 -23.62 -4.36 1.50
C ASN A 85 -22.31 -3.53 1.55
N LEU A 86 -22.29 -2.42 2.29
CA LEU A 86 -21.11 -1.54 2.44
C LEU A 86 -20.29 -1.84 3.69
N ARG A 87 -20.61 -2.89 4.44
CA ARG A 87 -19.84 -3.29 5.60
C ARG A 87 -18.47 -3.82 5.16
N THR A 88 -17.42 -3.34 5.80
CA THR A 88 -16.05 -3.79 5.62
C THR A 88 -15.38 -3.98 6.97
N TRP A 89 -14.25 -4.62 6.99
CA TRP A 89 -13.45 -4.89 8.19
C TRP A 89 -12.03 -4.35 8.01
N ASN A 90 -11.42 -3.92 9.09
CA ASN A 90 -9.98 -3.71 9.11
C ASN A 90 -9.25 -5.05 9.31
N ASP A 91 -7.92 -5.02 9.33
CA ASP A 91 -7.07 -6.21 9.45
C ASP A 91 -7.04 -6.82 10.86
N THR A 92 -7.68 -6.19 11.85
CA THR A 92 -7.86 -6.73 13.20
C THR A 92 -9.27 -7.28 13.43
N GLY A 93 -10.13 -7.30 12.39
CA GLY A 93 -11.49 -7.83 12.47
C GLY A 93 -12.55 -6.83 12.97
N GLU A 94 -12.20 -5.54 13.19
CA GLU A 94 -13.18 -4.52 13.53
C GLU A 94 -13.98 -4.13 12.30
N SER A 95 -15.30 -4.20 12.36
CA SER A 95 -16.18 -3.85 11.23
C SER A 95 -16.65 -2.40 11.28
N TYR A 96 -16.87 -1.82 10.08
CA TYR A 96 -17.43 -0.49 9.91
C TYR A 96 -18.13 -0.36 8.55
N ILE A 97 -18.91 0.70 8.35
CA ILE A 97 -19.54 1.00 7.05
C ILE A 97 -18.55 1.80 6.20
N ALA A 98 -18.17 1.25 5.05
CA ALA A 98 -17.34 1.93 4.07
C ALA A 98 -18.13 3.02 3.34
N LEU A 99 -17.82 4.28 3.62
CA LEU A 99 -18.34 5.44 2.92
C LEU A 99 -17.40 5.85 1.76
N ASN A 100 -17.69 6.98 1.11
CA ASN A 100 -16.89 7.49 -0.01
C ASN A 100 -15.48 7.92 0.38
N ALA A 101 -15.24 8.22 1.66
CA ALA A 101 -13.93 8.55 2.21
C ALA A 101 -13.44 7.50 3.20
N PRO A 102 -12.14 7.27 3.30
CA PRO A 102 -11.56 6.45 4.35
C PRO A 102 -11.93 6.99 5.74
N ARG A 103 -12.05 6.09 6.72
CA ARG A 103 -12.24 6.44 8.14
C ARG A 103 -10.95 6.13 8.90
N PRO A 104 -10.06 7.11 9.11
CA PRO A 104 -8.74 6.87 9.70
C PRO A 104 -8.79 6.14 11.05
N SER A 105 -9.73 6.51 11.93
CA SER A 105 -9.91 5.89 13.24
C SER A 105 -10.33 4.41 13.21
N LYS A 106 -10.78 3.91 12.05
CA LYS A 106 -11.20 2.51 11.85
C LYS A 106 -10.17 1.70 11.07
N GLN A 107 -9.05 2.31 10.67
CA GLN A 107 -8.03 1.64 9.89
C GLN A 107 -6.92 1.08 10.78
N SER A 108 -6.41 -0.08 10.39
CA SER A 108 -5.28 -0.75 11.02
C SER A 108 -4.36 -1.34 9.95
N ASN A 109 -3.09 -1.49 10.29
CA ASN A 109 -2.06 -2.23 9.57
C ASN A 109 -1.25 -3.11 10.54
N ALA A 110 -1.90 -3.60 11.60
CA ALA A 110 -1.27 -4.41 12.63
C ALA A 110 -1.02 -5.86 12.20
N VAL A 111 -1.83 -6.37 11.29
CA VAL A 111 -1.79 -7.75 10.78
C VAL A 111 -1.38 -7.79 9.31
N LEU A 112 -1.91 -6.87 8.50
CA LEU A 112 -1.65 -6.78 7.06
C LEU A 112 -1.24 -5.36 6.67
N GLN A 113 -0.07 -5.20 6.06
CA GLN A 113 0.44 -3.91 5.60
C GLN A 113 0.37 -3.77 4.08
N LEU A 114 -0.25 -2.71 3.59
CA LEU A 114 -0.33 -2.38 2.17
C LEU A 114 0.67 -1.28 1.82
N ASN A 115 1.87 -1.66 1.39
CA ASN A 115 2.91 -0.71 0.98
C ASN A 115 2.53 -0.03 -0.34
N HIS A 116 2.61 1.30 -0.35
CA HIS A 116 2.38 2.13 -1.53
C HIS A 116 3.58 3.01 -1.82
N TYR A 117 4.35 2.64 -2.82
CA TYR A 117 5.54 3.38 -3.28
C TYR A 117 5.11 4.48 -4.26
N TYR A 118 4.76 5.65 -3.71
CA TYR A 118 4.12 6.74 -4.49
C TYR A 118 5.08 7.40 -5.48
N ALA A 119 6.31 7.67 -5.03
CA ALA A 119 7.41 8.16 -5.83
C ALA A 119 8.68 7.41 -5.42
N ARG A 120 9.44 6.88 -6.38
CA ARG A 120 10.58 6.00 -6.09
C ARG A 120 11.92 6.70 -6.24
N SER A 121 12.00 7.70 -7.13
CA SER A 121 13.17 8.56 -7.32
C SER A 121 12.74 9.88 -7.93
N ASP A 122 13.64 10.85 -8.03
CA ASP A 122 13.38 12.11 -8.74
C ASP A 122 13.06 11.83 -10.21
N ALA A 123 13.83 10.95 -10.87
CA ALA A 123 13.62 10.58 -12.26
C ALA A 123 12.26 9.88 -12.49
N ASP A 124 11.86 8.95 -11.60
CA ASP A 124 10.55 8.31 -11.68
C ASP A 124 9.41 9.33 -11.47
N LEU A 125 9.61 10.29 -10.56
CA LEU A 125 8.64 11.35 -10.31
C LEU A 125 8.46 12.24 -11.54
N GLN A 126 9.53 12.65 -12.21
CA GLN A 126 9.47 13.41 -13.46
C GLN A 126 8.74 12.62 -14.55
N THR A 127 9.05 11.35 -14.69
CA THR A 127 8.35 10.46 -15.64
C THR A 127 6.85 10.37 -15.33
N LYS A 128 6.49 10.28 -14.06
CA LYS A 128 5.08 10.25 -13.62
C LYS A 128 4.37 11.55 -13.95
N LEU A 129 5.00 12.69 -13.73
CA LEU A 129 4.45 14.01 -14.07
C LEU A 129 4.26 14.18 -15.58
N ALA A 130 5.23 13.74 -16.37
CA ALA A 130 5.17 13.83 -17.84
C ALA A 130 4.08 12.93 -18.45
N LYS A 131 3.82 11.75 -17.88
CA LYS A 131 2.78 10.83 -18.38
C LYS A 131 1.35 11.32 -18.18
N GLY A 132 1.13 12.28 -17.28
CA GLY A 132 -0.20 12.77 -16.96
C GLY A 132 -1.03 11.84 -16.06
N GLY A 133 -2.30 12.21 -15.86
CA GLY A 133 -3.23 11.54 -14.95
C GLY A 133 -3.66 10.15 -15.43
N SER A 134 -4.20 9.38 -14.50
CA SER A 134 -4.72 8.06 -14.81
C SER A 134 -6.07 8.12 -15.54
N PHE A 135 -6.47 7.00 -16.07
CA PHE A 135 -7.54 6.65 -17.00
C PHE A 135 -8.86 7.44 -16.93
N THR A 136 -9.24 7.99 -15.79
CA THR A 136 -10.56 8.60 -15.59
C THR A 136 -10.59 10.11 -15.78
N THR A 137 -9.44 10.75 -15.81
CA THR A 137 -9.33 12.19 -16.04
C THR A 137 -8.34 12.42 -17.16
N ARG A 138 -8.82 12.85 -18.33
CA ARG A 138 -8.00 13.36 -19.44
C ARG A 138 -7.21 14.62 -19.04
N LEU A 139 -7.24 14.98 -17.77
CA LEU A 139 -6.49 16.11 -17.22
C LEU A 139 -5.08 15.64 -16.85
N PRO A 140 -4.05 16.42 -17.19
CA PRO A 140 -2.70 16.13 -16.76
C PRO A 140 -2.63 16.06 -15.22
N HIS A 141 -1.70 15.27 -14.68
CA HIS A 141 -1.38 15.34 -13.26
C HIS A 141 -1.08 16.80 -12.93
N ARG A 142 -1.79 17.34 -11.96
CA ARG A 142 -1.46 18.68 -11.45
C ARG A 142 -0.14 18.57 -10.69
N PRO A 143 0.98 19.12 -11.21
CA PRO A 143 2.30 18.95 -10.59
C PRO A 143 2.32 19.45 -9.15
N ASP A 144 1.61 20.55 -8.87
CA ASP A 144 1.49 21.12 -7.52
C ASP A 144 0.84 20.15 -6.52
N VAL A 145 -0.18 19.38 -6.95
CA VAL A 145 -0.85 18.38 -6.10
C VAL A 145 0.08 17.19 -5.85
N VAL A 146 0.76 16.71 -6.89
CA VAL A 146 1.70 15.60 -6.76
C VAL A 146 2.86 15.97 -5.85
N MET A 147 3.44 17.16 -6.03
CA MET A 147 4.56 17.63 -5.20
C MET A 147 4.15 17.84 -3.75
N ARG A 148 2.97 18.36 -3.48
CA ARG A 148 2.45 18.47 -2.09
C ARG A 148 2.29 17.09 -1.43
N ARG A 149 1.83 16.07 -2.19
CA ARG A 149 1.75 14.69 -1.67
C ARG A 149 3.12 14.14 -1.35
N VAL A 150 4.08 14.30 -2.25
CA VAL A 150 5.46 13.86 -2.01
C VAL A 150 6.04 14.52 -0.77
N ALA A 151 5.89 15.84 -0.65
CA ALA A 151 6.34 16.59 0.51
C ALA A 151 5.70 16.09 1.82
N ALA A 152 4.39 15.83 1.82
CA ALA A 152 3.69 15.30 3.00
C ALA A 152 4.18 13.89 3.39
N ILE A 153 4.46 13.02 2.41
CA ILE A 153 4.98 11.67 2.66
C ILE A 153 6.39 11.72 3.28
N GLU A 154 7.20 12.70 2.88
CA GLU A 154 8.61 12.80 3.24
C GLU A 154 8.88 13.74 4.43
N ALA A 155 7.87 14.45 4.93
CA ALA A 155 8.02 15.46 6.00
C ALA A 155 8.39 14.84 7.35
N ASP A 156 7.82 13.68 7.70
CA ASP A 156 8.13 12.92 8.92
C ASP A 156 8.15 11.44 8.57
N THR A 157 9.33 10.85 8.57
CA THR A 157 9.52 9.46 8.14
C THR A 157 10.09 8.59 9.26
N ILE A 158 9.76 7.30 9.16
CA ILE A 158 10.38 6.24 9.95
C ILE A 158 10.87 5.13 9.04
N GLU A 159 11.90 4.42 9.51
CA GLU A 159 12.35 3.19 8.84
C GLU A 159 11.31 2.08 9.04
N ASP A 160 11.00 1.37 7.96
CA ASP A 160 10.07 0.24 7.93
C ASP A 160 10.68 -0.91 7.13
N ARG A 161 11.04 -1.97 7.82
CA ARG A 161 11.63 -3.18 7.27
C ARG A 161 10.63 -4.33 7.12
N THR A 162 9.35 -4.11 7.41
CA THR A 162 8.32 -5.17 7.46
C THR A 162 8.32 -6.06 6.21
N ALA A 163 8.49 -5.48 5.02
CA ALA A 163 8.55 -6.26 3.78
C ALA A 163 9.82 -7.10 3.66
N LEU A 164 10.97 -6.57 4.08
CA LEU A 164 12.25 -7.30 4.08
C LEU A 164 12.23 -8.44 5.08
N ASP A 165 11.72 -8.19 6.27
CA ASP A 165 11.62 -9.20 7.34
C ASP A 165 10.68 -10.33 6.93
N PHE A 166 9.55 -10.00 6.27
CA PHE A 166 8.67 -11.02 5.69
C PHE A 166 9.38 -11.85 4.62
N ILE A 167 10.11 -11.21 3.71
CA ILE A 167 10.87 -11.93 2.68
C ILE A 167 11.96 -12.81 3.30
N ALA A 168 12.65 -12.32 4.32
CA ALA A 168 13.66 -13.12 5.04
C ALA A 168 13.02 -14.39 5.66
N ARG A 169 11.85 -14.27 6.30
CA ARG A 169 11.11 -15.43 6.81
C ARG A 169 10.73 -16.42 5.71
N VAL A 170 10.21 -15.90 4.58
CA VAL A 170 9.84 -16.75 3.43
C VAL A 170 11.06 -17.43 2.81
N ASN A 171 12.17 -16.71 2.64
CA ASN A 171 13.42 -17.27 2.14
C ASN A 171 13.93 -18.41 3.04
N HIS A 172 13.96 -18.18 4.35
CA HIS A 172 14.35 -19.19 5.32
C HIS A 172 13.49 -20.46 5.24
N ARG A 173 12.15 -20.29 5.20
CA ARG A 173 11.21 -21.41 5.15
C ARG A 173 11.25 -22.19 3.82
N THR A 174 11.47 -21.49 2.70
CA THR A 174 11.39 -22.11 1.37
C THR A 174 12.74 -22.53 0.79
N GLY A 175 13.84 -22.13 1.41
CA GLY A 175 15.19 -22.29 0.86
C GLY A 175 15.44 -21.45 -0.40
N ARG A 176 14.57 -20.49 -0.75
CA ARG A 176 14.70 -19.62 -1.92
C ARG A 176 15.27 -18.27 -1.52
N ASN A 177 15.96 -17.61 -2.46
CA ASN A 177 16.40 -16.22 -2.31
C ASN A 177 15.66 -15.34 -3.34
N PHE A 178 14.61 -14.64 -2.90
CA PHE A 178 13.80 -13.77 -3.77
C PHE A 178 14.54 -12.54 -4.29
N PHE A 179 15.70 -12.19 -3.75
CA PHE A 179 16.55 -11.10 -4.23
C PHE A 179 17.78 -11.57 -5.01
N ALA A 180 18.03 -12.87 -5.10
CA ALA A 180 19.07 -13.38 -5.97
C ALA A 180 18.72 -12.99 -7.44
N LYS A 181 19.71 -12.43 -8.15
CA LYS A 181 19.57 -12.30 -9.59
C LYS A 181 19.38 -13.71 -10.15
N PRO A 182 18.43 -13.93 -11.08
CA PRO A 182 18.38 -15.19 -11.81
C PRO A 182 19.75 -15.40 -12.44
N GLU A 183 20.33 -16.59 -12.24
CA GLU A 183 21.53 -16.97 -12.97
C GLU A 183 21.22 -16.88 -14.45
N THR A 184 21.91 -15.99 -15.16
CA THR A 184 21.83 -15.91 -16.61
C THR A 184 22.41 -17.21 -17.16
N LYS A 185 21.53 -18.09 -17.65
CA LYS A 185 21.91 -19.26 -18.42
C LYS A 185 22.44 -18.82 -19.77
#